data_166f354222355badb71bbe75e9158d4e
#
_entry.id   166f354222355badb71bbe75e9158d4e
#
_cell.length_a   1.000
_cell.length_b   1.000
_cell.length_c   1.000
_cell.angle_alpha   90.00
_cell.angle_beta   90.00
_cell.angle_gamma   90.00
#
_symmetry.space_group_name_H-M   'P 1'
#
loop_
_entity.id
_entity.type
_entity.pdbx_description
1 polymer ?
#
loop_
_entity_poly.entity_id
_entity_poly.type
_entity_poly.pdbx_seq_one_letter_code
_entity_poly.pdbx_strand_id
1 'polypeptide(L)'
;MIGRFIKRAAVRAAGLAITQYAAKAALQSEAGRKLLATTASKAANLAGNIAKEQITAGFNAHIRPALPSGDAIQSSVARAQSALRSAQTSVLAAQAQLQSNLENRFSRPKNKLSKQLASTAESLEEMGETLAEHQDAAADIAVADVVEEIAAQNEQDSDALLASTKKRKTLRNAAIAGGVVAGAALGLAAYGAYSIAPRKQNDRLLLERWHEIARHRYAHRGLYNNEAGIPENSLLAFRAAVEKGFGSEVDVHLTADNKLVVVHDSALDRLCGVQKIVEESTLEELRGLRLLATDEQIPTFEEVLEVYAWSGSGELPAPLIIEAKTRNNNAEQLTEKIMQALDLRHVRACIESFDPRVLQWLRQNRPEMLRGQLSENFLVDRQTKHMNIATRAGATALFGNSVGRPDFISYKFEDRKNPFVKLACNTMGAHLITWTVRSEEDMIASELEGAPIIFEGFIPTPASLIN
;
A
#
# COMPACT_ATOMS: atom_id res chain seq x y z
N MET A 1 -21.52 25.40 6.49
CA MET A 1 -21.67 24.69 5.18
C MET A 1 -20.37 24.60 4.41
N ILE A 2 -19.59 25.65 4.29
CA ILE A 2 -18.32 25.73 3.54
C ILE A 2 -17.27 24.72 4.07
N GLY A 3 -17.13 24.55 5.37
CA GLY A 3 -16.14 23.60 5.95
C GLY A 3 -16.41 22.14 5.63
N ARG A 4 -17.68 21.73 5.39
CA ARG A 4 -18.02 20.35 4.94
C ARG A 4 -17.72 20.16 3.46
N PHE A 5 -17.82 21.22 2.65
CA PHE A 5 -17.53 21.19 1.22
C PHE A 5 -16.02 21.08 0.98
N ILE A 6 -15.21 21.84 1.73
CA ILE A 6 -13.75 21.79 1.68
C ILE A 6 -13.23 20.40 2.14
N LYS A 7 -13.79 19.81 3.22
CA LYS A 7 -13.43 18.45 3.64
C LYS A 7 -13.77 17.40 2.58
N ARG A 8 -14.94 17.50 1.92
CA ARG A 8 -15.33 16.58 0.85
C ARG A 8 -14.46 16.73 -0.40
N ALA A 9 -14.09 17.95 -0.77
CA ALA A 9 -13.18 18.21 -1.88
C ALA A 9 -11.77 17.69 -1.60
N ALA A 10 -11.25 17.88 -0.38
CA ALA A 10 -9.95 17.36 0.03
C ALA A 10 -9.90 15.82 0.05
N VAL A 11 -10.98 15.17 0.52
CA VAL A 11 -11.10 13.69 0.51
C VAL A 11 -11.18 13.16 -0.94
N ARG A 12 -11.88 13.86 -1.84
CA ARG A 12 -11.93 13.49 -3.27
C ARG A 12 -10.59 13.68 -3.95
N ALA A 13 -9.89 14.78 -3.70
CA ALA A 13 -8.56 15.05 -4.25
C ALA A 13 -7.52 14.04 -3.72
N ALA A 14 -7.58 13.69 -2.44
CA ALA A 14 -6.73 12.64 -1.87
C ALA A 14 -7.04 11.27 -2.48
N GLY A 15 -8.33 10.94 -2.68
CA GLY A 15 -8.75 9.71 -3.36
C GLY A 15 -8.19 9.61 -4.78
N LEU A 16 -8.27 10.69 -5.56
CA LEU A 16 -7.75 10.75 -6.94
C LEU A 16 -6.22 10.60 -6.96
N ALA A 17 -5.53 11.29 -6.06
CA ALA A 17 -4.07 11.20 -5.94
C ALA A 17 -3.60 9.79 -5.51
N ILE A 18 -4.30 9.14 -4.60
CA ILE A 18 -4.07 7.75 -4.19
C ILE A 18 -4.28 6.82 -5.39
N THR A 19 -5.33 7.04 -6.17
CA THR A 19 -5.65 6.25 -7.37
C THR A 19 -4.54 6.36 -8.42
N GLN A 20 -4.05 7.57 -8.69
CA GLN A 20 -2.96 7.80 -9.65
C GLN A 20 -1.64 7.20 -9.20
N TYR A 21 -1.30 7.32 -7.91
CA TYR A 21 -0.09 6.72 -7.34
C TYR A 21 -0.17 5.19 -7.37
N ALA A 22 -1.32 4.64 -7.01
CA ALA A 22 -1.60 3.21 -7.03
C ALA A 22 -1.48 2.61 -8.44
N ALA A 23 -2.08 3.26 -9.43
CA ALA A 23 -1.97 2.85 -10.83
C ALA A 23 -0.51 2.88 -11.33
N LYS A 24 0.24 3.92 -10.95
CA LYS A 24 1.66 4.06 -11.30
C LYS A 24 2.53 2.95 -10.71
N ALA A 25 2.30 2.57 -9.45
CA ALA A 25 3.04 1.51 -8.77
C ALA A 25 2.67 0.12 -9.33
N ALA A 26 1.40 -0.14 -9.67
CA ALA A 26 0.95 -1.38 -10.30
C ALA A 26 1.62 -1.60 -11.65
N LEU A 27 1.76 -0.56 -12.45
CA LEU A 27 2.41 -0.62 -13.76
C LEU A 27 3.92 -0.90 -13.68
N GLN A 28 4.55 -0.70 -12.51
CA GLN A 28 5.98 -0.96 -12.31
C GLN A 28 6.30 -2.43 -12.00
N SER A 29 5.33 -3.25 -11.58
CA SER A 29 5.54 -4.67 -11.26
C SER A 29 4.86 -5.60 -12.28
N GLU A 30 5.49 -6.72 -12.60
CA GLU A 30 4.91 -7.73 -13.51
C GLU A 30 3.61 -8.32 -12.94
N ALA A 31 3.56 -8.56 -11.63
CA ALA A 31 2.38 -9.06 -10.94
C ALA A 31 1.21 -8.05 -10.99
N GLY A 32 1.49 -6.76 -10.82
CA GLY A 32 0.49 -5.71 -10.91
C GLY A 32 -0.08 -5.57 -12.33
N ARG A 33 0.77 -5.67 -13.36
CA ARG A 33 0.33 -5.67 -14.76
C ARG A 33 -0.57 -6.88 -15.10
N LYS A 34 -0.18 -8.09 -14.65
CA LYS A 34 -1.00 -9.30 -14.82
C LYS A 34 -2.35 -9.18 -14.11
N LEU A 35 -2.37 -8.63 -12.90
CA LEU A 35 -3.60 -8.43 -12.14
C LEU A 35 -4.54 -7.44 -12.83
N LEU A 36 -4.03 -6.28 -13.29
CA LEU A 36 -4.82 -5.28 -14.03
C LEU A 36 -5.39 -5.87 -15.32
N ALA A 37 -4.60 -6.58 -16.11
CA ALA A 37 -5.05 -7.23 -17.34
C ALA A 37 -6.13 -8.29 -17.06
N THR A 38 -5.95 -9.13 -16.03
CA THR A 38 -6.92 -10.16 -15.63
C THR A 38 -8.22 -9.55 -15.13
N THR A 39 -8.14 -8.46 -14.37
CA THR A 39 -9.32 -7.78 -13.82
C THR A 39 -10.11 -7.06 -14.91
N ALA A 40 -9.43 -6.39 -15.84
CA ALA A 40 -10.05 -5.76 -17.00
C ALA A 40 -10.74 -6.79 -17.91
N SER A 41 -10.09 -7.94 -18.14
CA SER A 41 -10.69 -9.05 -18.92
C SER A 41 -11.94 -9.63 -18.25
N LYS A 42 -11.91 -9.84 -16.93
CA LYS A 42 -13.09 -10.34 -16.18
C LYS A 42 -14.23 -9.34 -16.17
N ALA A 43 -13.95 -8.04 -16.04
CA ALA A 43 -14.95 -6.98 -16.07
C ALA A 43 -15.62 -6.88 -17.46
N ALA A 44 -14.85 -6.99 -18.54
CA ALA A 44 -15.36 -6.99 -19.92
C ALA A 44 -16.24 -8.21 -20.19
N ASN A 45 -15.84 -9.41 -19.72
CA ASN A 45 -16.65 -10.62 -19.86
C ASN A 45 -17.95 -10.57 -19.07
N LEU A 46 -17.94 -10.01 -17.86
CA LEU A 46 -19.13 -9.84 -17.03
C LEU A 46 -20.11 -8.85 -17.66
N ALA A 47 -19.62 -7.72 -18.18
CA ALA A 47 -20.44 -6.73 -18.89
C ALA A 47 -21.07 -7.32 -20.16
N GLY A 48 -20.32 -8.10 -20.93
CA GLY A 48 -20.82 -8.79 -22.11
C GLY A 48 -21.91 -9.82 -21.81
N ASN A 49 -21.79 -10.56 -20.70
CA ASN A 49 -22.80 -11.55 -20.29
C ASN A 49 -24.10 -10.88 -19.80
N ILE A 50 -23.98 -9.80 -19.01
CA ILE A 50 -25.15 -9.03 -18.51
C ILE A 50 -25.90 -8.40 -19.70
N ALA A 51 -25.19 -7.82 -20.66
CA ALA A 51 -25.80 -7.24 -21.87
C ALA A 51 -26.54 -8.30 -22.68
N LYS A 52 -25.96 -9.48 -22.85
CA LYS A 52 -26.58 -10.61 -23.57
C LYS A 52 -27.88 -11.09 -22.90
N GLU A 53 -27.88 -11.24 -21.56
CA GLU A 53 -29.07 -11.66 -20.82
C GLU A 53 -30.18 -10.63 -20.88
N GLN A 54 -29.86 -9.34 -20.75
CA GLN A 54 -30.84 -8.26 -20.82
C GLN A 54 -31.46 -8.08 -22.21
N ILE A 55 -30.65 -8.22 -23.28
CA ILE A 55 -31.14 -8.17 -24.66
C ILE A 55 -32.07 -9.35 -24.93
N THR A 56 -31.70 -10.56 -24.49
CA THR A 56 -32.51 -11.78 -24.68
C THR A 56 -33.81 -11.70 -23.86
N ALA A 57 -33.77 -11.20 -22.63
CA ALA A 57 -34.96 -11.03 -21.79
C ALA A 57 -35.93 -9.96 -22.35
N GLY A 58 -35.36 -8.82 -22.81
CA GLY A 58 -36.12 -7.74 -23.43
C GLY A 58 -36.82 -8.18 -24.74
N PHE A 59 -36.13 -8.92 -25.56
CA PHE A 59 -36.67 -9.47 -26.80
C PHE A 59 -37.82 -10.45 -26.53
N ASN A 60 -37.63 -11.41 -25.62
CA ASN A 60 -38.65 -12.40 -25.27
C ASN A 60 -39.86 -11.82 -24.59
N ALA A 61 -39.73 -10.78 -23.74
CA ALA A 61 -40.81 -10.22 -22.95
C ALA A 61 -41.67 -9.22 -23.71
N HIS A 62 -41.10 -8.46 -24.66
CA HIS A 62 -41.77 -7.30 -25.23
C HIS A 62 -41.89 -7.27 -26.75
N ILE A 63 -40.98 -7.93 -27.47
CA ILE A 63 -40.98 -7.95 -28.94
C ILE A 63 -41.68 -9.22 -29.49
N ARG A 64 -41.42 -10.39 -28.88
CA ARG A 64 -41.99 -11.67 -29.33
C ARG A 64 -43.52 -11.74 -29.32
N PRO A 65 -44.25 -11.14 -28.35
CA PRO A 65 -45.74 -11.13 -28.36
C PRO A 65 -46.37 -10.21 -29.40
N ALA A 66 -45.62 -9.22 -29.95
CA ALA A 66 -46.12 -8.19 -30.86
C ALA A 66 -45.91 -8.50 -32.35
N LEU A 67 -45.26 -9.62 -32.66
CA LEU A 67 -44.89 -9.98 -34.05
C LEU A 67 -45.90 -10.91 -34.68
N PRO A 68 -46.35 -10.66 -35.96
CA PRO A 68 -47.13 -11.62 -36.73
C PRO A 68 -46.32 -12.89 -37.08
N SER A 69 -46.99 -14.02 -37.17
CA SER A 69 -46.37 -15.33 -37.49
C SER A 69 -45.93 -15.43 -38.96
N GLY A 70 -44.66 -15.68 -39.21
CA GLY A 70 -44.14 -15.95 -40.57
C GLY A 70 -42.62 -15.84 -40.72
N ASP A 71 -42.13 -16.16 -41.90
CA ASP A 71 -40.69 -16.25 -42.25
C ASP A 71 -39.90 -14.95 -42.07
N ALA A 72 -40.54 -13.80 -42.07
CA ALA A 72 -39.89 -12.50 -41.82
C ALA A 72 -39.26 -12.42 -40.45
N ILE A 73 -39.81 -13.08 -39.41
CA ILE A 73 -39.29 -13.11 -38.05
C ILE A 73 -37.96 -13.89 -38.00
N GLN A 74 -37.87 -15.00 -38.72
CA GLN A 74 -36.63 -15.80 -38.72
C GLN A 74 -35.47 -15.04 -39.39
N SER A 75 -35.74 -14.23 -40.41
CA SER A 75 -34.72 -13.42 -41.09
C SER A 75 -34.23 -12.26 -40.21
N SER A 76 -35.12 -11.59 -39.46
CA SER A 76 -34.80 -10.49 -38.54
C SER A 76 -34.04 -10.98 -37.31
N VAL A 77 -34.43 -12.12 -36.74
CA VAL A 77 -33.67 -12.78 -35.66
C VAL A 77 -32.29 -13.23 -36.13
N ALA A 78 -32.15 -13.76 -37.35
CA ALA A 78 -30.85 -14.13 -37.88
C ALA A 78 -29.94 -12.93 -38.14
N ARG A 79 -30.49 -11.78 -38.60
CA ARG A 79 -29.73 -10.50 -38.74
C ARG A 79 -29.29 -9.97 -37.41
N ALA A 80 -30.15 -9.92 -36.38
CA ALA A 80 -29.81 -9.47 -35.03
C ALA A 80 -28.74 -10.38 -34.38
N GLN A 81 -28.78 -11.69 -34.60
CA GLN A 81 -27.75 -12.61 -34.14
C GLN A 81 -26.42 -12.43 -34.88
N SER A 82 -26.45 -12.09 -36.18
CA SER A 82 -25.26 -11.78 -36.96
C SER A 82 -24.59 -10.49 -36.49
N ALA A 83 -25.38 -9.43 -36.27
CA ALA A 83 -24.90 -8.16 -35.72
C ALA A 83 -24.29 -8.32 -34.32
N LEU A 84 -24.91 -9.15 -33.46
CA LEU A 84 -24.38 -9.45 -32.13
C LEU A 84 -23.05 -10.22 -32.20
N ARG A 85 -22.89 -11.17 -33.14
CA ARG A 85 -21.61 -11.86 -33.35
C ARG A 85 -20.52 -10.93 -33.90
N SER A 86 -20.87 -10.00 -34.79
CA SER A 86 -19.95 -9.01 -35.32
C SER A 86 -19.46 -8.08 -34.23
N ALA A 87 -20.35 -7.58 -33.34
CA ALA A 87 -20.00 -6.77 -32.20
C ALA A 87 -19.10 -7.52 -31.20
N GLN A 88 -19.38 -8.78 -30.92
CA GLN A 88 -18.51 -9.65 -30.10
C GLN A 88 -17.12 -9.83 -30.70
N THR A 89 -17.01 -10.00 -31.99
CA THR A 89 -15.73 -10.15 -32.70
C THR A 89 -14.93 -8.83 -32.62
N SER A 90 -15.57 -7.69 -32.77
CA SER A 90 -14.95 -6.37 -32.65
C SER A 90 -14.43 -6.09 -31.24
N VAL A 91 -15.19 -6.46 -30.21
CA VAL A 91 -14.77 -6.35 -28.80
C VAL A 91 -13.55 -7.24 -28.52
N LEU A 92 -13.55 -8.48 -29.00
CA LEU A 92 -12.41 -9.39 -28.85
C LEU A 92 -11.16 -8.89 -29.60
N ALA A 93 -11.33 -8.32 -30.79
CA ALA A 93 -10.24 -7.73 -31.57
C ALA A 93 -9.64 -6.50 -30.86
N ALA A 94 -10.48 -5.60 -30.32
CA ALA A 94 -10.05 -4.44 -29.54
C ALA A 94 -9.33 -4.86 -28.25
N GLN A 95 -9.80 -5.91 -27.59
CA GLN A 95 -9.16 -6.49 -26.41
C GLN A 95 -7.76 -7.07 -26.72
N ALA A 96 -7.64 -7.81 -27.84
CA ALA A 96 -6.35 -8.34 -28.30
C ALA A 96 -5.37 -7.21 -28.68
N GLN A 97 -5.87 -6.17 -29.31
CA GLN A 97 -5.07 -4.99 -29.68
C GLN A 97 -4.60 -4.21 -28.46
N LEU A 98 -5.45 -4.06 -27.43
CA LEU A 98 -5.08 -3.46 -26.15
C LEU A 98 -3.97 -4.28 -25.46
N GLN A 99 -4.11 -5.58 -25.42
CA GLN A 99 -3.12 -6.47 -24.82
C GLN A 99 -1.78 -6.38 -25.56
N SER A 100 -1.77 -6.43 -26.89
CA SER A 100 -0.58 -6.26 -27.73
C SER A 100 0.07 -4.88 -27.56
N ASN A 101 -0.73 -3.82 -27.50
CA ASN A 101 -0.23 -2.46 -27.26
C ASN A 101 0.39 -2.30 -25.86
N LEU A 102 -0.19 -2.92 -24.84
CA LEU A 102 0.38 -2.94 -23.49
C LEU A 102 1.69 -3.72 -23.47
N GLU A 103 1.76 -4.91 -24.06
CA GLU A 103 2.97 -5.71 -24.12
C GLU A 103 4.11 -5.01 -24.89
N ASN A 104 3.81 -4.37 -26.02
CA ASN A 104 4.80 -3.64 -26.83
C ASN A 104 5.31 -2.35 -26.16
N ARG A 105 4.49 -1.64 -25.39
CA ARG A 105 4.87 -0.42 -24.67
C ARG A 105 5.73 -0.71 -23.44
N PHE A 106 5.55 -1.87 -22.80
CA PHE A 106 6.29 -2.22 -21.57
C PHE A 106 7.62 -2.93 -21.82
N SER A 107 7.93 -3.30 -23.07
CA SER A 107 9.22 -3.88 -23.46
C SER A 107 10.33 -2.84 -23.74
N ARG A 108 10.08 -1.53 -23.61
CA ARG A 108 11.06 -0.46 -23.88
C ARG A 108 11.61 0.23 -22.63
N PRO A 109 12.87 0.73 -22.62
CA PRO A 109 13.54 1.23 -21.42
C PRO A 109 13.05 2.59 -20.89
N LYS A 110 13.29 2.82 -19.60
CA LYS A 110 12.67 3.64 -18.55
C LYS A 110 12.56 5.19 -18.69
N ASN A 111 13.04 5.87 -19.72
CA ASN A 111 13.23 7.34 -19.68
C ASN A 111 12.10 8.22 -20.25
N LYS A 112 10.93 7.68 -20.60
CA LYS A 112 9.76 8.48 -21.09
C LYS A 112 8.44 8.17 -20.37
N LEU A 113 8.49 7.61 -19.18
CA LEU A 113 7.34 6.97 -18.50
C LEU A 113 6.20 7.95 -18.13
N SER A 114 6.48 9.17 -17.71
CA SER A 114 5.43 10.11 -17.28
C SER A 114 4.57 10.67 -18.41
N LYS A 115 5.17 10.96 -19.56
CA LYS A 115 4.42 11.39 -20.76
C LYS A 115 3.65 10.23 -21.39
N GLN A 116 4.16 9.00 -21.29
CA GLN A 116 3.48 7.81 -21.80
C GLN A 116 2.29 7.37 -20.95
N LEU A 117 2.28 7.64 -19.64
CA LEU A 117 1.16 7.33 -18.74
C LEU A 117 -0.05 8.26 -18.98
N ALA A 118 0.18 9.54 -19.21
CA ALA A 118 -0.88 10.47 -19.58
C ALA A 118 -1.51 10.07 -20.94
N SER A 119 -0.69 9.78 -21.95
CA SER A 119 -1.17 9.33 -23.27
C SER A 119 -1.81 7.94 -23.25
N THR A 120 -1.54 7.11 -22.24
CA THR A 120 -2.20 5.79 -22.08
C THR A 120 -3.56 5.95 -21.42
N ALA A 121 -3.70 6.87 -20.48
CA ALA A 121 -5.00 7.22 -19.90
C ALA A 121 -5.94 7.82 -20.96
N GLU A 122 -5.46 8.78 -21.76
CA GLU A 122 -6.21 9.34 -22.89
C GLU A 122 -6.59 8.27 -23.93
N SER A 123 -5.67 7.36 -24.28
CA SER A 123 -5.96 6.26 -25.22
C SER A 123 -6.95 5.24 -24.67
N LEU A 124 -7.03 5.03 -23.35
CA LEU A 124 -8.01 4.16 -22.72
C LEU A 124 -9.39 4.80 -22.66
N GLU A 125 -9.45 6.14 -22.49
CA GLU A 125 -10.67 6.94 -22.53
C GLU A 125 -11.24 7.00 -23.94
N GLU A 126 -10.40 7.30 -24.95
CA GLU A 126 -10.75 7.31 -26.38
C GLU A 126 -11.18 5.92 -26.92
N MET A 127 -10.54 4.84 -26.44
CA MET A 127 -10.98 3.48 -26.76
C MET A 127 -12.27 3.08 -26.04
N GLY A 128 -12.51 3.58 -24.83
CA GLY A 128 -13.77 3.40 -24.12
C GLY A 128 -14.93 4.03 -24.88
N GLU A 129 -14.72 5.25 -25.39
CA GLU A 129 -15.67 6.00 -26.23
C GLU A 129 -15.89 5.29 -27.59
N THR A 130 -14.82 4.84 -28.26
CA THR A 130 -14.90 4.13 -29.54
C THR A 130 -15.60 2.77 -29.42
N LEU A 131 -15.38 2.04 -28.31
CA LEU A 131 -16.10 0.77 -28.02
C LEU A 131 -17.58 1.03 -27.73
N ALA A 132 -17.91 2.10 -27.03
CA ALA A 132 -19.28 2.50 -26.78
C ALA A 132 -20.00 2.92 -28.07
N GLU A 133 -19.35 3.69 -28.94
CA GLU A 133 -19.90 4.10 -30.25
C GLU A 133 -20.11 2.90 -31.20
N HIS A 134 -19.17 1.95 -31.26
CA HIS A 134 -19.34 0.75 -32.11
C HIS A 134 -20.42 -0.21 -31.60
N GLN A 135 -20.59 -0.33 -30.28
CA GLN A 135 -21.69 -1.12 -29.70
C GLN A 135 -23.04 -0.42 -29.89
N ASP A 136 -23.07 0.90 -29.80
CA ASP A 136 -24.26 1.71 -30.05
C ASP A 136 -24.67 1.67 -31.53
N ALA A 137 -23.72 1.81 -32.45
CA ALA A 137 -23.99 1.76 -33.89
C ALA A 137 -24.54 0.40 -34.36
N ALA A 138 -23.96 -0.69 -33.89
CA ALA A 138 -24.42 -2.05 -34.24
C ALA A 138 -25.80 -2.38 -33.65
N ALA A 139 -26.10 -1.90 -32.45
CA ALA A 139 -27.40 -2.05 -31.82
C ALA A 139 -28.46 -1.11 -32.40
N ASP A 140 -28.09 0.10 -32.77
CA ASP A 140 -28.97 1.10 -33.37
C ASP A 140 -29.38 0.69 -34.83
N ILE A 141 -28.46 0.12 -35.61
CA ILE A 141 -28.78 -0.40 -36.95
C ILE A 141 -29.75 -1.57 -36.84
N ALA A 142 -29.52 -2.52 -35.94
CA ALA A 142 -30.39 -3.68 -35.78
C ALA A 142 -31.79 -3.31 -35.21
N VAL A 143 -31.90 -2.24 -34.41
CA VAL A 143 -33.15 -1.76 -33.85
C VAL A 143 -33.85 -0.78 -34.83
N ALA A 144 -33.11 0.06 -35.56
CA ALA A 144 -33.68 0.98 -36.52
C ALA A 144 -34.33 0.21 -37.71
N ASP A 145 -33.65 -0.81 -38.26
CA ASP A 145 -34.19 -1.65 -39.31
C ASP A 145 -35.48 -2.37 -38.91
N VAL A 146 -35.56 -2.88 -37.69
CA VAL A 146 -36.75 -3.54 -37.17
C VAL A 146 -37.88 -2.53 -36.84
N VAL A 147 -37.52 -1.34 -36.36
CA VAL A 147 -38.51 -0.27 -36.06
C VAL A 147 -39.04 0.37 -37.34
N GLU A 148 -38.24 0.52 -38.38
CA GLU A 148 -38.65 1.05 -39.67
C GLU A 148 -39.59 0.05 -40.38
N GLU A 149 -39.34 -1.25 -40.27
CA GLU A 149 -40.21 -2.32 -40.82
C GLU A 149 -41.53 -2.43 -40.06
N ILE A 150 -41.55 -2.20 -38.74
CA ILE A 150 -42.76 -2.16 -37.91
C ILE A 150 -43.52 -0.84 -38.07
N ALA A 151 -42.85 0.32 -38.19
CA ALA A 151 -43.45 1.63 -38.40
C ALA A 151 -44.12 1.73 -39.79
N ALA A 152 -43.59 1.04 -40.81
CA ALA A 152 -44.22 0.95 -42.09
C ALA A 152 -45.56 0.15 -42.07
N GLN A 153 -45.80 -0.61 -41.03
CA GLN A 153 -47.00 -1.43 -40.86
C GLN A 153 -48.06 -0.84 -39.88
N ASN A 154 -47.74 0.14 -39.03
CA ASN A 154 -48.67 0.70 -38.03
C ASN A 154 -48.35 2.17 -37.68
N GLU A 155 -48.98 3.11 -38.37
CA GLU A 155 -48.78 4.55 -38.21
C GLU A 155 -49.25 5.12 -36.82
N GLN A 156 -50.03 4.40 -36.02
CA GLN A 156 -50.62 4.92 -34.78
C GLN A 156 -49.82 4.65 -33.48
N ASP A 157 -48.80 3.77 -33.49
CA ASP A 157 -48.05 3.41 -32.27
C ASP A 157 -46.57 3.88 -32.29
N SER A 158 -46.16 4.62 -33.31
CA SER A 158 -44.77 5.02 -33.53
C SER A 158 -44.18 5.91 -32.41
N ASP A 159 -44.92 6.87 -31.91
CA ASP A 159 -44.47 7.84 -30.89
C ASP A 159 -44.25 7.22 -29.50
N ALA A 160 -45.12 6.30 -29.10
CA ALA A 160 -44.99 5.56 -27.84
C ALA A 160 -43.79 4.58 -27.89
N LEU A 161 -43.52 3.97 -29.05
CA LEU A 161 -42.43 3.06 -29.28
C LEU A 161 -41.07 3.78 -29.31
N LEU A 162 -40.98 4.96 -29.96
CA LEU A 162 -39.82 5.84 -29.99
C LEU A 162 -39.48 6.38 -28.60
N ALA A 163 -40.48 6.81 -27.80
CA ALA A 163 -40.24 7.25 -26.44
C ALA A 163 -39.76 6.11 -25.52
N SER A 164 -40.26 4.90 -25.69
CA SER A 164 -39.83 3.71 -24.93
C SER A 164 -38.39 3.31 -25.28
N THR A 165 -38.01 3.40 -26.56
CA THR A 165 -36.68 3.07 -27.06
C THR A 165 -35.64 4.07 -26.57
N LYS A 166 -35.97 5.38 -26.57
CA LYS A 166 -35.10 6.46 -26.03
C LYS A 166 -34.87 6.30 -24.51
N LYS A 167 -35.91 5.96 -23.75
CA LYS A 167 -35.80 5.68 -22.31
C LYS A 167 -34.95 4.45 -22.02
N ARG A 168 -35.02 3.40 -22.84
CA ARG A 168 -34.22 2.18 -22.72
C ARG A 168 -32.75 2.44 -23.06
N LYS A 169 -32.47 3.25 -24.10
CA LYS A 169 -31.10 3.65 -24.46
C LYS A 169 -30.43 4.38 -23.27
N THR A 170 -31.14 5.28 -22.61
CA THR A 170 -30.64 6.00 -21.42
C THR A 170 -30.38 5.05 -20.24
N LEU A 171 -31.27 4.09 -19.97
CA LEU A 171 -31.10 3.11 -18.89
C LEU A 171 -29.94 2.13 -19.18
N ARG A 172 -29.78 1.72 -20.43
CA ARG A 172 -28.65 0.85 -20.85
C ARG A 172 -27.32 1.57 -20.69
N ASN A 173 -27.21 2.81 -21.16
CA ASN A 173 -25.98 3.60 -21.05
C ASN A 173 -25.63 3.87 -19.58
N ALA A 174 -26.64 4.11 -18.71
CA ALA A 174 -26.44 4.23 -17.28
C ALA A 174 -25.97 2.91 -16.63
N ALA A 175 -26.46 1.76 -17.09
CA ALA A 175 -26.05 0.45 -16.58
C ALA A 175 -24.62 0.09 -17.04
N ILE A 176 -24.23 0.40 -18.28
CA ILE A 176 -22.86 0.19 -18.80
C ILE A 176 -21.90 1.11 -18.07
N ALA A 177 -22.23 2.40 -17.93
CA ALA A 177 -21.40 3.35 -17.15
C ALA A 177 -21.28 2.90 -15.69
N GLY A 178 -22.36 2.43 -15.07
CA GLY A 178 -22.35 1.86 -13.72
C GLY A 178 -21.46 0.62 -13.60
N GLY A 179 -21.49 -0.27 -14.58
CA GLY A 179 -20.66 -1.48 -14.63
C GLY A 179 -19.16 -1.19 -14.79
N VAL A 180 -18.81 -0.22 -15.64
CA VAL A 180 -17.42 0.24 -15.81
C VAL A 180 -16.91 0.90 -14.55
N VAL A 181 -17.71 1.76 -13.91
CA VAL A 181 -17.35 2.41 -12.65
C VAL A 181 -17.21 1.38 -11.52
N ALA A 182 -18.11 0.40 -11.43
CA ALA A 182 -18.01 -0.67 -10.43
C ALA A 182 -16.79 -1.56 -10.68
N GLY A 183 -16.49 -1.92 -11.92
CA GLY A 183 -15.29 -2.68 -12.28
C GLY A 183 -13.99 -1.95 -11.96
N ALA A 184 -13.93 -0.66 -12.25
CA ALA A 184 -12.81 0.19 -11.87
C ALA A 184 -12.65 0.32 -10.35
N ALA A 185 -13.76 0.49 -9.62
CA ALA A 185 -13.76 0.55 -8.16
C ALA A 185 -13.29 -0.77 -7.53
N LEU A 186 -13.72 -1.93 -8.04
CA LEU A 186 -13.26 -3.24 -7.60
C LEU A 186 -11.78 -3.46 -7.91
N GLY A 187 -11.31 -3.05 -9.08
CA GLY A 187 -9.90 -3.09 -9.45
C GLY A 187 -9.03 -2.24 -8.53
N LEU A 188 -9.49 -1.06 -8.19
CA LEU A 188 -8.82 -0.16 -7.24
C LEU A 188 -8.81 -0.72 -5.82
N ALA A 189 -9.92 -1.31 -5.37
CA ALA A 189 -10.00 -1.96 -4.06
C ALA A 189 -9.07 -3.17 -3.97
N ALA A 190 -9.04 -4.02 -5.01
CA ALA A 190 -8.12 -5.16 -5.10
C ALA A 190 -6.65 -4.72 -5.11
N TYR A 191 -6.34 -3.65 -5.86
CA TYR A 191 -5.00 -3.07 -5.86
C TYR A 191 -4.64 -2.45 -4.52
N GLY A 192 -5.55 -1.72 -3.88
CA GLY A 192 -5.37 -1.19 -2.53
C GLY A 192 -5.07 -2.31 -1.54
N ALA A 193 -5.87 -3.38 -1.54
CA ALA A 193 -5.64 -4.56 -0.72
C ALA A 193 -4.28 -5.22 -1.00
N TYR A 194 -3.91 -5.38 -2.27
CA TYR A 194 -2.57 -5.86 -2.64
C TYR A 194 -1.46 -4.96 -2.12
N SER A 195 -1.65 -3.64 -2.18
CA SER A 195 -0.62 -2.66 -1.81
C SER A 195 -0.30 -2.67 -0.31
N ILE A 196 -1.29 -2.93 0.54
CA ILE A 196 -1.13 -2.97 1.99
C ILE A 196 -0.86 -4.38 2.53
N ALA A 197 -0.96 -5.42 1.68
CA ALA A 197 -0.81 -6.80 2.12
C ALA A 197 0.59 -7.06 2.71
N PRO A 198 0.68 -7.66 3.91
CA PRO A 198 1.92 -8.08 4.53
C PRO A 198 2.50 -9.33 3.84
N ARG A 199 3.58 -9.86 4.39
CA ARG A 199 4.06 -11.20 4.11
C ARG A 199 3.03 -12.23 4.60
N LYS A 200 2.89 -13.34 3.88
CA LYS A 200 2.06 -14.45 4.35
C LYS A 200 2.73 -15.13 5.55
N GLN A 201 2.01 -15.23 6.65
CA GLN A 201 2.47 -15.78 7.93
C GLN A 201 2.31 -17.31 7.97
N ASN A 202 3.03 -18.03 7.12
CA ASN A 202 3.00 -19.51 7.03
C ASN A 202 4.37 -20.14 7.22
N ASP A 203 5.39 -19.38 7.60
CA ASP A 203 6.72 -19.86 7.93
C ASP A 203 6.86 -20.01 9.46
N ARG A 204 7.01 -21.26 9.91
CA ARG A 204 7.10 -21.61 11.34
C ARG A 204 8.27 -20.93 12.05
N LEU A 205 9.43 -20.83 11.41
CA LEU A 205 10.61 -20.20 12.02
C LEU A 205 10.41 -18.70 12.24
N LEU A 206 9.72 -18.04 11.32
CA LEU A 206 9.40 -16.63 11.47
C LEU A 206 8.36 -16.39 12.57
N LEU A 207 7.38 -17.28 12.72
CA LEU A 207 6.42 -17.21 13.82
C LEU A 207 7.11 -17.43 15.17
N GLU A 208 8.05 -18.38 15.28
CA GLU A 208 8.84 -18.59 16.49
C GLU A 208 9.69 -17.34 16.82
N ARG A 209 10.36 -16.74 15.83
CA ARG A 209 11.09 -15.47 16.00
C ARG A 209 10.17 -14.31 16.39
N TRP A 210 8.97 -14.23 15.78
CA TRP A 210 8.00 -13.22 16.19
C TRP A 210 7.57 -13.39 17.66
N HIS A 211 7.31 -14.61 18.11
CA HIS A 211 6.96 -14.86 19.51
C HIS A 211 8.08 -14.41 20.47
N GLU A 212 9.34 -14.55 20.07
CA GLU A 212 10.46 -14.02 20.85
C GLU A 212 10.44 -12.49 20.93
N ILE A 213 10.13 -11.80 19.83
CA ILE A 213 9.98 -10.34 19.81
C ILE A 213 8.75 -9.92 20.64
N ALA A 214 7.61 -10.59 20.43
CA ALA A 214 6.34 -10.19 21.03
C ALA A 214 6.26 -10.35 22.57
N ARG A 215 7.16 -11.12 23.18
CA ARG A 215 7.20 -11.33 24.63
C ARG A 215 7.83 -10.19 25.43
N HIS A 216 8.46 -9.23 24.75
CA HIS A 216 9.22 -8.17 25.40
C HIS A 216 8.59 -6.80 25.18
N ARG A 217 8.89 -5.89 26.12
CA ARG A 217 8.64 -4.46 25.99
C ARG A 217 9.94 -3.78 25.64
N TYR A 218 9.87 -2.75 24.81
CA TYR A 218 11.04 -2.11 24.22
C TYR A 218 11.15 -0.67 24.68
N ALA A 219 12.27 -0.33 25.33
CA ALA A 219 12.57 1.03 25.69
C ALA A 219 12.96 1.82 24.42
N HIS A 220 12.20 2.87 24.09
CA HIS A 220 12.44 3.74 22.96
C HIS A 220 13.79 4.43 23.11
N ARG A 221 14.74 4.18 22.20
CA ARG A 221 16.12 4.69 22.25
C ARG A 221 16.88 4.32 23.54
N GLY A 222 16.60 3.14 24.09
CA GLY A 222 17.07 2.72 25.40
C GLY A 222 16.24 3.28 26.56
N LEU A 223 16.53 2.83 27.79
CA LEU A 223 15.85 3.36 29.00
C LEU A 223 16.49 4.67 29.42
N TYR A 224 16.31 5.69 28.60
CA TYR A 224 16.90 7.00 28.81
C TYR A 224 16.16 7.87 29.83
N ASN A 225 16.90 8.79 30.46
CA ASN A 225 16.38 9.88 31.27
C ASN A 225 17.30 11.08 31.10
N ASN A 226 16.97 11.97 30.19
CA ASN A 226 17.79 13.14 29.87
C ASN A 226 18.02 14.06 31.07
N GLU A 227 17.05 14.19 31.98
CA GLU A 227 17.16 14.99 33.18
C GLU A 227 18.14 14.39 34.21
N ALA A 228 18.23 13.07 34.26
CA ALA A 228 19.17 12.32 35.08
C ALA A 228 20.56 12.14 34.45
N GLY A 229 20.81 12.72 33.27
CA GLY A 229 22.08 12.61 32.56
C GLY A 229 22.27 11.27 31.85
N ILE A 230 21.18 10.57 31.53
CA ILE A 230 21.18 9.35 30.72
C ILE A 230 20.56 9.69 29.33
N PRO A 231 21.36 10.10 28.35
CA PRO A 231 20.85 10.52 27.05
C PRO A 231 20.18 9.38 26.26
N GLU A 232 19.19 9.73 25.41
CA GLU A 232 18.63 8.80 24.44
C GLU A 232 19.72 8.26 23.49
N ASN A 233 19.58 7.01 23.07
CA ASN A 233 20.54 6.32 22.19
C ASN A 233 21.98 6.27 22.74
N SER A 234 22.18 6.38 24.05
CA SER A 234 23.50 6.24 24.69
C SER A 234 23.74 4.81 25.19
N LEU A 235 25.01 4.45 25.40
CA LEU A 235 25.34 3.14 25.99
C LEU A 235 24.80 3.02 27.44
N LEU A 236 24.72 4.10 28.19
CA LEU A 236 24.09 4.12 29.51
C LEU A 236 22.60 3.76 29.43
N ALA A 237 21.87 4.33 28.46
CA ALA A 237 20.43 4.06 28.27
C ALA A 237 20.18 2.60 27.88
N PHE A 238 21.01 2.02 27.04
CA PHE A 238 20.91 0.61 26.63
C PHE A 238 21.23 -0.34 27.77
N ARG A 239 22.28 -0.08 28.53
CA ARG A 239 22.62 -0.86 29.73
C ARG A 239 21.52 -0.82 30.78
N ALA A 240 20.94 0.37 31.01
CA ALA A 240 19.81 0.52 31.93
C ALA A 240 18.57 -0.30 31.48
N ALA A 241 18.32 -0.40 30.17
CA ALA A 241 17.25 -1.25 29.65
C ALA A 241 17.53 -2.73 29.88
N VAL A 242 18.74 -3.21 29.57
CA VAL A 242 19.13 -4.61 29.77
C VAL A 242 19.08 -5.00 31.26
N GLU A 243 19.58 -4.15 32.17
CA GLU A 243 19.54 -4.38 33.64
C GLU A 243 18.11 -4.57 34.16
N LYS A 244 17.13 -3.96 33.52
CA LYS A 244 15.71 -4.09 33.87
C LYS A 244 14.96 -5.14 33.05
N GLY A 245 15.65 -5.90 32.18
CA GLY A 245 15.08 -6.94 31.35
C GLY A 245 14.25 -6.47 30.17
N PHE A 246 14.39 -5.19 29.77
CA PHE A 246 13.74 -4.65 28.58
C PHE A 246 14.57 -4.86 27.33
N GLY A 247 13.89 -5.04 26.18
CA GLY A 247 14.48 -4.77 24.89
C GLY A 247 14.63 -3.27 24.65
N SER A 248 15.29 -2.89 23.57
CA SER A 248 15.32 -1.51 23.14
C SER A 248 14.99 -1.38 21.67
N GLU A 249 14.37 -0.27 21.34
CA GLU A 249 14.39 0.24 19.98
C GLU A 249 15.65 1.11 19.82
N VAL A 250 16.27 1.07 18.64
CA VAL A 250 17.57 1.71 18.36
C VAL A 250 17.61 2.29 16.95
N ASP A 251 18.03 3.56 16.83
CA ASP A 251 18.09 4.32 15.58
C ASP A 251 19.48 4.22 14.93
N VAL A 252 19.61 3.56 13.78
CA VAL A 252 20.88 3.31 13.12
C VAL A 252 21.04 4.14 11.85
N HIS A 253 22.14 4.90 11.78
CA HIS A 253 22.55 5.69 10.62
C HIS A 253 23.86 5.19 10.03
N LEU A 254 24.12 5.58 8.78
CA LEU A 254 25.37 5.34 8.08
C LEU A 254 26.14 6.65 7.92
N THR A 255 27.38 6.71 8.44
CA THR A 255 28.29 7.86 8.32
C THR A 255 28.86 8.03 6.91
N ALA A 256 29.50 9.16 6.63
CA ALA A 256 30.16 9.43 5.35
C ALA A 256 31.26 8.40 5.02
N ASP A 257 31.96 7.88 6.03
CA ASP A 257 32.99 6.82 5.91
C ASP A 257 32.43 5.41 6.11
N ASN A 258 31.12 5.23 5.92
CA ASN A 258 30.43 3.94 5.93
C ASN A 258 30.53 3.16 7.25
N LYS A 259 30.49 3.85 8.38
CA LYS A 259 30.36 3.26 9.73
C LYS A 259 28.92 3.38 10.22
N LEU A 260 28.49 2.42 11.02
CA LEU A 260 27.18 2.46 11.66
C LEU A 260 27.25 3.18 13.00
N VAL A 261 26.39 4.17 13.20
CA VAL A 261 26.28 4.92 14.45
C VAL A 261 24.82 4.95 14.90
N VAL A 262 24.62 5.19 16.21
CA VAL A 262 23.30 5.16 16.84
C VAL A 262 22.95 6.53 17.37
N VAL A 263 21.98 7.16 16.73
CA VAL A 263 21.43 8.47 17.10
C VAL A 263 20.11 8.67 16.36
N HIS A 264 19.13 9.39 16.94
CA HIS A 264 17.83 9.53 16.28
C HIS A 264 17.84 10.49 15.09
N ASP A 265 18.39 11.69 15.29
CA ASP A 265 18.34 12.76 14.28
C ASP A 265 19.55 12.70 13.35
N SER A 266 19.33 12.88 12.03
CA SER A 266 20.44 13.16 11.11
C SER A 266 21.16 14.47 11.45
N ALA A 267 20.43 15.51 11.90
CA ALA A 267 20.99 16.79 12.33
C ALA A 267 21.31 16.76 13.83
N LEU A 268 22.51 17.11 14.21
CA LEU A 268 23.04 16.95 15.58
C LEU A 268 22.89 18.18 16.47
N ASP A 269 22.15 19.19 16.04
CA ASP A 269 21.92 20.42 16.79
C ASP A 269 21.17 20.20 18.11
N ARG A 270 20.15 19.33 18.13
CA ARG A 270 19.36 19.03 19.32
C ARG A 270 20.15 18.24 20.38
N LEU A 271 20.88 17.22 19.96
CA LEU A 271 21.55 16.29 20.90
C LEU A 271 22.99 16.70 21.22
N CYS A 272 23.70 17.31 20.26
CA CYS A 272 25.12 17.63 20.44
C CYS A 272 25.42 19.15 20.41
N GLY A 273 24.40 19.99 20.14
CA GLY A 273 24.57 21.46 20.07
C GLY A 273 25.42 21.94 18.87
N VAL A 274 25.60 21.10 17.84
CA VAL A 274 26.43 21.42 16.67
C VAL A 274 25.65 21.24 15.36
N GLN A 275 25.92 22.10 14.38
CA GLN A 275 25.31 22.00 13.06
C GLN A 275 26.10 21.03 12.19
N LYS A 276 25.93 19.73 12.44
CA LYS A 276 26.49 18.64 11.64
C LYS A 276 25.39 17.66 11.24
N ILE A 277 25.61 16.98 10.12
CA ILE A 277 24.76 15.92 9.61
C ILE A 277 25.52 14.61 9.71
N VAL A 278 24.89 13.57 10.27
CA VAL A 278 25.50 12.25 10.51
C VAL A 278 26.06 11.66 9.21
N GLU A 279 25.25 11.65 8.15
CA GLU A 279 25.60 11.04 6.86
C GLU A 279 26.66 11.84 6.06
N GLU A 280 27.00 13.05 6.54
CA GLU A 280 28.00 13.93 5.94
C GLU A 280 29.28 14.01 6.84
N SER A 281 29.29 13.30 7.98
CA SER A 281 30.39 13.28 8.95
C SER A 281 31.04 11.90 9.03
N THR A 282 32.33 11.87 9.32
CA THR A 282 33.07 10.63 9.62
C THR A 282 32.81 10.15 11.05
N LEU A 283 33.05 8.87 11.34
CA LEU A 283 32.95 8.33 12.68
C LEU A 283 33.88 9.10 13.66
N GLU A 284 35.12 9.42 13.25
CA GLU A 284 36.09 10.15 14.06
C GLU A 284 35.54 11.51 14.50
N GLU A 285 34.91 12.27 13.57
CA GLU A 285 34.27 13.55 13.88
C GLU A 285 33.10 13.41 14.87
N LEU A 286 32.28 12.36 14.72
CA LEU A 286 31.11 12.10 15.58
C LEU A 286 31.54 11.66 16.98
N ARG A 287 32.60 10.87 17.11
CA ARG A 287 33.15 10.44 18.43
C ARG A 287 33.70 11.59 19.28
N GLY A 288 34.02 12.72 18.67
CA GLY A 288 34.39 13.94 19.39
C GLY A 288 33.23 14.66 20.06
N LEU A 289 31.97 14.30 19.75
CA LEU A 289 30.79 14.99 20.23
C LEU A 289 30.25 14.35 21.52
N ARG A 290 29.54 15.16 22.33
CA ARG A 290 28.89 14.75 23.57
C ARG A 290 27.38 14.86 23.44
N LEU A 291 26.66 13.85 23.92
CA LEU A 291 25.20 13.84 23.96
C LEU A 291 24.70 14.67 25.14
N LEU A 292 23.91 15.71 24.87
CA LEU A 292 23.26 16.59 25.88
C LEU A 292 24.25 17.11 26.95
N ALA A 293 25.47 17.41 26.54
CA ALA A 293 26.57 17.88 27.43
C ALA A 293 26.91 16.91 28.59
N THR A 294 26.64 15.60 28.42
CA THR A 294 27.09 14.56 29.35
C THR A 294 28.44 13.99 28.91
N ASP A 295 28.97 12.96 29.60
CA ASP A 295 30.17 12.23 29.17
C ASP A 295 29.87 11.20 28.06
N GLU A 296 28.59 10.92 27.78
CA GLU A 296 28.18 9.98 26.71
C GLU A 296 28.48 10.54 25.31
N GLN A 297 28.92 9.66 24.43
CA GLN A 297 29.20 9.94 23.01
C GLN A 297 28.15 9.25 22.14
N ILE A 298 28.08 9.61 20.87
CA ILE A 298 27.34 8.85 19.87
C ILE A 298 27.97 7.47 19.76
N PRO A 299 27.30 6.37 20.16
CA PRO A 299 27.90 5.04 20.08
C PRO A 299 27.91 4.52 18.63
N THR A 300 28.82 3.62 18.34
CA THR A 300 28.71 2.79 17.15
C THR A 300 27.65 1.72 17.36
N PHE A 301 27.08 1.21 16.27
CA PHE A 301 26.09 0.14 16.35
C PHE A 301 26.71 -1.15 16.94
N GLU A 302 27.98 -1.40 16.63
CA GLU A 302 28.74 -2.52 17.18
C GLU A 302 28.85 -2.44 18.72
N GLU A 303 29.12 -1.25 19.30
CA GLU A 303 29.13 -1.05 20.75
C GLU A 303 27.77 -1.33 21.39
N VAL A 304 26.67 -0.95 20.72
CA VAL A 304 25.32 -1.28 21.18
C VAL A 304 25.06 -2.79 21.10
N LEU A 305 25.44 -3.44 20.01
CA LEU A 305 25.30 -4.89 19.86
C LEU A 305 26.06 -5.66 20.95
N GLU A 306 27.20 -5.15 21.43
CA GLU A 306 27.94 -5.76 22.54
C GLU A 306 27.16 -5.71 23.88
N VAL A 307 26.36 -4.67 24.11
CA VAL A 307 25.48 -4.59 25.29
C VAL A 307 24.40 -5.66 25.26
N TYR A 308 23.94 -6.06 24.05
CA TYR A 308 22.88 -7.05 23.85
C TYR A 308 23.41 -8.44 23.44
N ALA A 309 24.71 -8.60 23.30
CA ALA A 309 25.31 -9.88 22.98
C ALA A 309 25.24 -10.84 24.18
N TRP A 310 24.93 -12.08 23.90
CA TRP A 310 24.96 -13.11 24.94
C TRP A 310 26.40 -13.39 25.39
N SER A 311 26.64 -13.27 26.68
CA SER A 311 27.96 -13.48 27.28
C SER A 311 28.35 -14.97 27.44
N GLY A 312 27.50 -15.91 27.01
CA GLY A 312 27.73 -17.34 27.15
C GLY A 312 27.26 -17.92 28.50
N SER A 313 26.76 -17.09 29.41
CA SER A 313 26.20 -17.47 30.70
C SER A 313 24.99 -16.60 31.06
N GLY A 314 24.03 -17.18 31.81
CA GLY A 314 22.82 -16.48 32.19
C GLY A 314 21.74 -16.49 31.10
N GLU A 315 20.69 -15.69 31.29
CA GLU A 315 19.62 -15.51 30.32
C GLU A 315 20.10 -14.63 29.14
N LEU A 316 19.54 -14.89 27.97
CA LEU A 316 19.76 -14.04 26.79
C LEU A 316 19.16 -12.65 27.07
N PRO A 317 19.86 -11.56 26.79
CA PRO A 317 19.28 -10.22 26.83
C PRO A 317 18.03 -10.13 25.95
N ALA A 318 17.07 -9.28 26.34
CA ALA A 318 15.88 -9.03 25.53
C ALA A 318 16.25 -8.54 24.11
N PRO A 319 15.40 -8.76 23.09
CA PRO A 319 15.75 -8.44 21.70
C PRO A 319 15.86 -6.93 21.41
N LEU A 320 16.43 -6.60 20.26
CA LEU A 320 16.43 -5.26 19.69
C LEU A 320 15.38 -5.10 18.58
N ILE A 321 14.75 -3.91 18.53
CA ILE A 321 14.07 -3.39 17.36
C ILE A 321 14.98 -2.35 16.73
N ILE A 322 15.44 -2.59 15.51
CA ILE A 322 16.43 -1.75 14.84
C ILE A 322 15.72 -0.91 13.78
N GLU A 323 15.63 0.40 14.01
CA GLU A 323 15.18 1.33 12.97
C GLU A 323 16.33 1.70 12.04
N ALA A 324 16.22 1.35 10.76
CA ALA A 324 17.16 1.78 9.73
C ALA A 324 16.79 3.17 9.21
N LYS A 325 17.56 4.20 9.62
CA LYS A 325 17.37 5.62 9.25
C LYS A 325 18.00 5.92 7.90
N THR A 326 17.20 5.96 6.84
CA THR A 326 17.70 6.20 5.49
C THR A 326 17.81 7.67 5.15
N ARG A 327 18.91 8.04 4.46
CA ARG A 327 19.11 9.37 3.88
C ARG A 327 19.91 9.23 2.56
N ASN A 328 19.75 10.17 1.65
CA ASN A 328 20.53 10.23 0.40
C ASN A 328 20.52 8.92 -0.42
N ASN A 329 19.39 8.20 -0.40
CA ASN A 329 19.20 6.94 -1.13
C ASN A 329 20.11 5.78 -0.68
N ASN A 330 20.55 5.76 0.59
CA ASN A 330 21.48 4.77 1.15
C ASN A 330 20.81 3.49 1.70
N ALA A 331 19.52 3.27 1.44
CA ALA A 331 18.74 2.18 2.05
C ALA A 331 19.38 0.79 1.88
N GLU A 332 19.88 0.48 0.69
CA GLU A 332 20.55 -0.80 0.41
C GLU A 332 21.86 -0.94 1.22
N GLN A 333 22.74 0.05 1.12
CA GLN A 333 24.04 0.02 1.79
C GLN A 333 23.93 0.00 3.32
N LEU A 334 23.00 0.81 3.89
CA LEU A 334 22.71 0.82 5.32
C LEU A 334 22.23 -0.55 5.79
N THR A 335 21.23 -1.12 5.09
CA THR A 335 20.65 -2.40 5.47
C THR A 335 21.66 -3.55 5.39
N GLU A 336 22.46 -3.57 4.33
CA GLU A 336 23.54 -4.57 4.18
C GLU A 336 24.52 -4.52 5.35
N LYS A 337 24.96 -3.32 5.75
CA LYS A 337 25.91 -3.15 6.86
C LYS A 337 25.29 -3.52 8.21
N ILE A 338 24.03 -3.17 8.46
CA ILE A 338 23.32 -3.62 9.67
C ILE A 338 23.32 -5.15 9.73
N MET A 339 23.00 -5.82 8.62
CA MET A 339 23.00 -7.28 8.58
C MET A 339 24.38 -7.88 8.77
N GLN A 340 25.44 -7.29 8.17
CA GLN A 340 26.82 -7.72 8.38
C GLN A 340 27.23 -7.60 9.87
N ALA A 341 26.85 -6.53 10.55
CA ALA A 341 27.12 -6.35 11.97
C ALA A 341 26.39 -7.38 12.85
N LEU A 342 25.14 -7.70 12.51
CA LEU A 342 24.33 -8.70 13.21
C LEU A 342 24.86 -10.13 13.00
N ASP A 343 25.36 -10.48 11.81
CA ASP A 343 25.91 -11.80 11.51
C ASP A 343 27.14 -12.15 12.35
N LEU A 344 27.86 -11.14 12.83
CA LEU A 344 29.06 -11.32 13.67
C LEU A 344 28.71 -11.49 15.16
N ARG A 345 27.45 -11.36 15.55
CA ARG A 345 27.05 -11.34 16.95
C ARG A 345 25.74 -12.13 17.17
N HIS A 346 25.64 -12.76 18.34
CA HIS A 346 24.45 -13.52 18.74
C HIS A 346 23.43 -12.60 19.41
N VAL A 347 22.86 -11.66 18.65
CA VAL A 347 21.83 -10.73 19.13
C VAL A 347 20.50 -11.04 18.47
N ARG A 348 19.44 -11.16 19.28
CA ARG A 348 18.07 -11.30 18.77
C ARG A 348 17.56 -9.94 18.35
N ALA A 349 17.08 -9.82 17.11
CA ALA A 349 16.61 -8.55 16.59
C ALA A 349 15.55 -8.70 15.51
N CYS A 350 14.78 -7.64 15.29
CA CYS A 350 14.03 -7.38 14.07
C CYS A 350 14.40 -6.00 13.52
N ILE A 351 14.12 -5.75 12.24
CA ILE A 351 14.46 -4.48 11.57
C ILE A 351 13.17 -3.80 11.12
N GLU A 352 13.08 -2.50 11.38
CA GLU A 352 11.99 -1.66 10.89
C GLU A 352 12.51 -0.41 10.19
N SER A 353 11.70 0.18 9.33
CA SER A 353 12.01 1.47 8.70
C SER A 353 10.75 2.14 8.15
N PHE A 354 10.75 3.47 8.12
CA PHE A 354 9.82 4.26 7.32
C PHE A 354 10.02 4.06 5.82
N ASP A 355 11.24 3.72 5.41
CA ASP A 355 11.60 3.52 4.00
C ASP A 355 11.33 2.07 3.56
N PRO A 356 10.32 1.81 2.71
CA PRO A 356 10.02 0.46 2.26
C PRO A 356 11.14 -0.20 1.44
N ARG A 357 12.16 0.55 1.00
CA ARG A 357 13.33 0.01 0.28
C ARG A 357 14.25 -0.81 1.20
N VAL A 358 14.33 -0.47 2.49
CA VAL A 358 14.99 -1.28 3.51
C VAL A 358 14.35 -2.67 3.58
N LEU A 359 13.02 -2.69 3.70
CA LEU A 359 12.25 -3.93 3.75
C LEU A 359 12.33 -4.72 2.43
N GLN A 360 12.41 -4.02 1.30
CA GLN A 360 12.61 -4.64 -0.01
C GLN A 360 13.95 -5.37 -0.09
N TRP A 361 15.01 -4.74 0.37
CA TRP A 361 16.35 -5.34 0.41
C TRP A 361 16.36 -6.59 1.30
N LEU A 362 15.82 -6.50 2.53
CA LEU A 362 15.66 -7.64 3.44
C LEU A 362 14.85 -8.78 2.82
N ARG A 363 13.75 -8.45 2.16
CA ARG A 363 12.92 -9.44 1.47
C ARG A 363 13.70 -10.23 0.40
N GLN A 364 14.61 -9.57 -0.29
CA GLN A 364 15.37 -10.14 -1.41
C GLN A 364 16.61 -10.90 -0.95
N ASN A 365 17.31 -10.37 0.06
CA ASN A 365 18.63 -10.85 0.45
C ASN A 365 18.67 -11.59 1.79
N ARG A 366 17.74 -11.28 2.70
CA ARG A 366 17.66 -11.83 4.06
C ARG A 366 16.20 -12.17 4.42
N PRO A 367 15.57 -13.11 3.69
CA PRO A 367 14.14 -13.45 3.89
C PRO A 367 13.84 -14.01 5.28
N GLU A 368 14.83 -14.52 5.99
CA GLU A 368 14.73 -15.02 7.36
C GLU A 368 14.64 -13.91 8.42
N MET A 369 15.01 -12.66 8.09
CA MET A 369 14.93 -11.53 9.02
C MET A 369 13.49 -11.03 9.13
N LEU A 370 13.01 -10.87 10.37
CA LEU A 370 11.75 -10.16 10.65
C LEU A 370 11.89 -8.69 10.28
N ARG A 371 10.94 -8.20 9.49
CA ARG A 371 10.96 -6.82 8.99
C ARG A 371 9.62 -6.12 9.19
N GLY A 372 9.65 -4.91 9.67
CA GLY A 372 8.51 -4.07 10.02
C GLY A 372 8.38 -2.82 9.15
N GLN A 373 7.17 -2.49 8.72
CA GLN A 373 6.90 -1.19 8.14
C GLN A 373 6.56 -0.21 9.26
N LEU A 374 7.46 0.74 9.48
CA LEU A 374 7.25 1.84 10.42
C LEU A 374 6.38 2.91 9.75
N SER A 375 5.33 3.37 10.45
CA SER A 375 4.42 4.36 9.89
C SER A 375 3.60 5.07 10.96
N GLU A 376 2.96 6.18 10.55
CA GLU A 376 2.02 6.98 11.34
C GLU A 376 0.98 7.63 10.43
N ASN A 377 0.10 8.45 10.99
CA ASN A 377 -0.83 9.25 10.20
C ASN A 377 -0.16 10.54 9.68
N PHE A 378 0.62 10.43 8.62
CA PHE A 378 1.31 11.56 7.98
C PHE A 378 0.37 12.67 7.50
N LEU A 379 -0.93 12.42 7.36
CA LEU A 379 -1.89 13.44 6.92
C LEU A 379 -2.14 14.50 8.00
N VAL A 380 -2.01 14.14 9.28
CA VAL A 380 -2.19 15.04 10.41
C VAL A 380 -0.87 15.55 10.98
N ASP A 381 0.23 14.85 10.76
CA ASP A 381 1.54 15.25 11.24
C ASP A 381 2.02 16.55 10.57
N ARG A 382 2.45 17.51 11.40
CA ARG A 382 2.90 18.83 10.93
C ARG A 382 4.32 18.82 10.39
N GLN A 383 5.17 17.90 10.83
CA GLN A 383 6.58 17.82 10.44
C GLN A 383 6.71 17.32 8.99
N THR A 384 5.78 16.52 8.52
CA THR A 384 5.78 15.95 7.16
C THR A 384 5.09 16.82 6.09
N LYS A 385 4.71 18.05 6.41
CA LYS A 385 4.05 18.97 5.47
C LYS A 385 4.87 19.32 4.22
N HIS A 386 6.19 19.18 4.30
CA HIS A 386 7.09 19.36 3.16
C HIS A 386 6.95 18.23 2.12
N MET A 387 6.42 17.07 2.50
CA MET A 387 6.14 15.97 1.60
C MET A 387 4.84 16.22 0.81
N ASN A 388 4.78 15.77 -0.43
CA ASN A 388 3.54 15.89 -1.22
C ASN A 388 2.40 15.06 -0.61
N ILE A 389 1.17 15.49 -0.82
CA ILE A 389 -0.02 14.89 -0.21
C ILE A 389 -0.23 13.42 -0.62
N ALA A 390 0.14 13.04 -1.84
CA ALA A 390 0.00 11.66 -2.32
C ALA A 390 0.97 10.72 -1.59
N THR A 391 2.21 11.15 -1.35
CA THR A 391 3.21 10.40 -0.58
C THR A 391 2.73 10.23 0.87
N ARG A 392 2.25 11.31 1.51
CA ARG A 392 1.70 11.28 2.87
C ARG A 392 0.50 10.32 2.97
N ALA A 393 -0.43 10.41 2.03
CA ALA A 393 -1.59 9.52 1.99
C ALA A 393 -1.20 8.05 1.76
N GLY A 394 -0.27 7.79 0.85
CA GLY A 394 0.23 6.44 0.57
C GLY A 394 0.98 5.83 1.76
N ALA A 395 1.79 6.61 2.47
CA ALA A 395 2.50 6.18 3.67
C ALA A 395 1.51 5.90 4.82
N THR A 396 0.54 6.81 5.07
CA THR A 396 -0.54 6.59 6.05
C THR A 396 -1.35 5.32 5.75
N ALA A 397 -1.58 5.03 4.46
CA ALA A 397 -2.34 3.87 4.00
C ALA A 397 -1.47 2.59 3.84
N LEU A 398 -0.21 2.60 4.26
CA LEU A 398 0.71 1.46 4.21
C LEU A 398 0.99 0.93 2.79
N PHE A 399 0.92 1.75 1.75
CA PHE A 399 1.14 1.31 0.37
C PHE A 399 2.59 0.85 0.10
N GLY A 400 3.54 1.23 0.96
CA GLY A 400 4.90 0.72 0.99
C GLY A 400 5.00 -0.80 1.19
N ASN A 401 3.97 -1.43 1.80
CA ASN A 401 3.94 -2.86 2.03
C ASN A 401 4.03 -3.69 0.74
N SER A 402 3.54 -3.16 -0.40
CA SER A 402 3.67 -3.83 -1.70
C SER A 402 5.13 -4.09 -2.10
N VAL A 403 6.03 -3.23 -1.64
CA VAL A 403 7.47 -3.30 -1.89
C VAL A 403 8.17 -4.22 -0.88
N GLY A 404 7.97 -3.93 0.40
CA GLY A 404 8.67 -4.58 1.51
C GLY A 404 8.08 -5.92 1.94
N ARG A 405 6.75 -6.09 1.84
CA ARG A 405 6.03 -7.23 2.40
C ARG A 405 6.42 -7.48 3.85
N PRO A 406 6.07 -6.56 4.77
CA PRO A 406 6.46 -6.65 6.16
C PRO A 406 5.85 -7.87 6.86
N ASP A 407 6.51 -8.34 7.91
CA ASP A 407 5.97 -9.33 8.86
C ASP A 407 5.10 -8.63 9.91
N PHE A 408 5.48 -7.40 10.29
CA PHE A 408 4.74 -6.58 11.24
C PHE A 408 4.63 -5.12 10.77
N ILE A 409 3.66 -4.43 11.33
CA ILE A 409 3.48 -2.99 11.20
C ILE A 409 3.86 -2.35 12.53
N SER A 410 4.79 -1.41 12.51
CA SER A 410 5.13 -0.58 13.65
C SER A 410 4.41 0.77 13.48
N TYR A 411 3.35 1.01 14.27
CA TYR A 411 2.48 2.16 14.04
C TYR A 411 2.32 3.02 15.28
N LYS A 412 2.26 4.33 15.05
CA LYS A 412 2.08 5.30 16.13
C LYS A 412 0.82 4.98 16.94
N PHE A 413 0.97 4.91 18.26
CA PHE A 413 -0.06 4.43 19.17
C PHE A 413 -1.38 5.20 19.02
N GLU A 414 -1.31 6.54 18.97
CA GLU A 414 -2.49 7.41 18.85
C GLU A 414 -3.25 7.18 17.54
N ASP A 415 -2.55 6.76 16.49
CA ASP A 415 -3.08 6.57 15.15
C ASP A 415 -3.42 5.10 14.82
N ARG A 416 -3.16 4.15 15.73
CA ARG A 416 -3.26 2.69 15.49
C ARG A 416 -4.66 2.20 15.08
N LYS A 417 -5.70 3.02 15.34
CA LYS A 417 -7.07 2.74 14.89
C LYS A 417 -7.32 3.04 13.41
N ASN A 418 -6.28 3.42 12.67
CA ASN A 418 -6.32 3.63 11.23
C ASN A 418 -6.91 2.37 10.52
N PRO A 419 -7.92 2.53 9.63
CA PRO A 419 -8.56 1.40 8.96
C PRO A 419 -7.60 0.54 8.12
N PHE A 420 -6.53 1.11 7.57
CA PHE A 420 -5.52 0.36 6.82
C PHE A 420 -4.65 -0.51 7.73
N VAL A 421 -4.32 -0.03 8.94
CA VAL A 421 -3.65 -0.84 9.98
C VAL A 421 -4.53 -2.00 10.39
N LYS A 422 -5.82 -1.74 10.69
CA LYS A 422 -6.79 -2.80 11.02
C LYS A 422 -6.93 -3.83 9.90
N LEU A 423 -6.96 -3.39 8.65
CA LEU A 423 -7.04 -4.30 7.50
C LEU A 423 -5.77 -5.15 7.37
N ALA A 424 -4.58 -4.54 7.48
CA ALA A 424 -3.30 -5.25 7.41
C ALA A 424 -3.12 -6.25 8.56
N CYS A 425 -3.44 -5.84 9.80
CA CYS A 425 -3.21 -6.67 10.99
C CYS A 425 -4.35 -7.65 11.25
N ASN A 426 -5.61 -7.17 11.35
CA ASN A 426 -6.72 -8.03 11.80
C ASN A 426 -7.26 -8.94 10.68
N THR A 427 -7.07 -8.57 9.40
CA THR A 427 -7.64 -9.31 8.26
C THR A 427 -6.57 -10.04 7.45
N MET A 428 -5.40 -9.41 7.25
CA MET A 428 -4.35 -9.95 6.39
C MET A 428 -3.21 -10.63 7.17
N GLY A 429 -3.23 -10.56 8.52
CA GLY A 429 -2.34 -11.29 9.40
C GLY A 429 -0.97 -10.67 9.63
N ALA A 430 -0.76 -9.37 9.39
CA ALA A 430 0.42 -8.67 9.88
C ALA A 430 0.37 -8.59 11.42
N HIS A 431 1.51 -8.67 12.06
CA HIS A 431 1.60 -8.35 13.48
C HIS A 431 1.63 -6.83 13.68
N LEU A 432 1.33 -6.36 14.90
CA LEU A 432 1.37 -4.94 15.26
C LEU A 432 2.37 -4.71 16.39
N ILE A 433 3.18 -3.66 16.26
CA ILE A 433 3.94 -3.02 17.35
C ILE A 433 3.43 -1.59 17.46
N THR A 434 3.31 -1.05 18.65
CA THR A 434 2.90 0.36 18.84
C THR A 434 4.01 1.21 19.42
N TRP A 435 4.12 2.45 18.93
CA TRP A 435 5.07 3.47 19.36
C TRP A 435 4.44 4.88 19.36
N THR A 436 4.79 5.84 20.18
CA THR A 436 5.53 5.65 21.41
C THR A 436 4.54 5.66 22.55
N VAL A 437 4.51 4.62 23.33
CA VAL A 437 3.61 4.47 24.48
C VAL A 437 4.20 5.20 25.68
N ARG A 438 3.42 6.08 26.34
CA ARG A 438 3.91 6.99 27.38
C ARG A 438 3.23 6.84 28.73
N SER A 439 2.34 5.87 28.87
CA SER A 439 1.64 5.60 30.13
C SER A 439 1.35 4.12 30.30
N GLU A 440 1.17 3.69 31.54
CA GLU A 440 0.77 2.33 31.85
C GLU A 440 -0.63 2.00 31.29
N GLU A 441 -1.52 2.99 31.24
CA GLU A 441 -2.86 2.86 30.68
C GLU A 441 -2.81 2.59 29.18
N ASP A 442 -2.00 3.33 28.43
CA ASP A 442 -1.79 3.12 26.99
C ASP A 442 -1.08 1.80 26.72
N MET A 443 -0.15 1.38 27.57
CA MET A 443 0.50 0.09 27.52
C MET A 443 -0.53 -1.04 27.59
N ILE A 444 -1.38 -1.03 28.62
CA ILE A 444 -2.44 -2.03 28.80
C ILE A 444 -3.36 -2.03 27.58
N ALA A 445 -3.74 -0.87 27.06
CA ALA A 445 -4.59 -0.78 25.88
C ALA A 445 -3.95 -1.40 24.64
N SER A 446 -2.63 -1.24 24.45
CA SER A 446 -1.91 -1.85 23.34
C SER A 446 -1.78 -3.37 23.49
N GLU A 447 -1.39 -3.84 24.67
CA GLU A 447 -1.19 -5.26 24.95
C GLU A 447 -2.50 -6.06 24.90
N LEU A 448 -3.64 -5.47 25.28
CA LEU A 448 -4.96 -6.06 25.08
C LEU A 448 -5.32 -6.23 23.59
N GLU A 449 -4.76 -5.41 22.71
CA GLU A 449 -4.86 -5.59 21.26
C GLU A 449 -3.85 -6.61 20.70
N GLY A 450 -3.01 -7.23 21.56
CA GLY A 450 -1.96 -8.18 21.18
C GLY A 450 -0.71 -7.54 20.59
N ALA A 451 -0.51 -6.22 20.79
CA ALA A 451 0.60 -5.48 20.25
C ALA A 451 1.65 -5.19 21.33
N PRO A 452 2.89 -5.70 21.22
CA PRO A 452 4.00 -5.26 22.05
C PRO A 452 4.27 -3.76 21.83
N ILE A 453 4.92 -3.15 22.81
CA ILE A 453 5.09 -1.70 22.88
C ILE A 453 6.55 -1.26 22.75
N ILE A 454 6.74 -0.12 22.12
CA ILE A 454 7.93 0.73 22.25
C ILE A 454 7.52 1.89 23.16
N PHE A 455 8.11 1.99 24.37
CA PHE A 455 7.69 2.89 25.41
C PHE A 455 8.77 3.92 25.80
N GLU A 456 8.35 5.08 26.31
CA GLU A 456 9.24 6.10 26.91
C GLU A 456 8.53 6.88 28.01
N GLY A 457 9.30 7.56 28.88
CA GLY A 457 8.76 8.48 29.89
C GLY A 457 8.18 7.81 31.14
N PHE A 458 8.10 6.50 31.18
CA PHE A 458 7.72 5.71 32.35
C PHE A 458 8.44 4.36 32.35
N ILE A 459 8.43 3.66 33.47
CA ILE A 459 9.00 2.31 33.56
C ILE A 459 7.85 1.32 33.78
N PRO A 460 7.54 0.45 32.81
CA PRO A 460 6.49 -0.58 32.98
C PRO A 460 6.74 -1.48 34.17
N THR A 461 5.70 -1.88 34.90
CA THR A 461 5.76 -2.76 36.07
C THR A 461 5.18 -4.13 35.73
N PRO A 462 5.83 -5.22 36.10
CA PRO A 462 7.26 -5.52 35.98
C PRO A 462 7.65 -5.76 34.52
N ALA A 463 8.93 -5.85 34.22
CA ALA A 463 9.42 -6.23 32.88
C ALA A 463 9.19 -7.72 32.57
N SER A 464 8.07 -8.28 33.02
CA SER A 464 7.73 -9.68 32.78
C SER A 464 7.34 -9.91 31.30
N LEU A 465 7.71 -11.08 30.80
CA LEU A 465 7.25 -11.55 29.49
C LEU A 465 5.72 -11.41 29.40
N ILE A 466 5.25 -10.84 28.34
CA ILE A 466 3.82 -10.78 27.98
C ILE A 466 3.38 -12.23 27.72
N ASN A 467 2.44 -12.75 28.52
CA ASN A 467 1.95 -14.13 28.41
C ASN A 467 0.97 -14.29 27.23
#